data_cbd47d5e56ce3bd3d5096bd9aa212efc
#
_entry.id   cbd47d5e56ce3bd3d5096bd9aa212efc
#
_cell.length_a   1.000
_cell.length_b   1.000
_cell.length_c   1.000
_cell.angle_alpha   90.00
_cell.angle_beta   90.00
_cell.angle_gamma   90.00
#
_symmetry.space_group_name_H-M   'P 1'
#
loop_
_entity.id
_entity.type
_entity.pdbx_description
1 polymer ?
#
loop_
_entity_poly.entity_id
_entity_poly.type
_entity_poly.pdbx_seq_one_letter_code
_entity_poly.pdbx_strand_id
1 'polypeptide(L)'
;MSSRCLLIVEDDADLRAALAEAMSDGGNEVVVATDGVDALERLRRGVRPAVILLDLRLPRLGGQEFLAQLRADTRFDHLPVITMTGGTSRAEGDDIVARLQKPFDLQDLREIVESLFEAAA
;
A
#
# COMPACT_ATOMS: atom_id res chain seq x y z
N MET A 1 4.28 20.89 2.11
CA MET A 1 5.12 19.89 2.77
C MET A 1 4.86 18.54 2.17
N SER A 2 5.86 17.88 1.65
CA SER A 2 5.68 16.57 1.06
C SER A 2 5.52 15.51 2.16
N SER A 3 4.70 14.51 1.89
CA SER A 3 4.52 13.37 2.77
C SER A 3 5.31 12.19 2.21
N ARG A 4 6.12 11.58 3.04
CA ARG A 4 6.85 10.35 2.70
C ARG A 4 6.32 9.20 3.55
N CYS A 5 4.99 9.10 3.63
CA CYS A 5 4.31 8.06 4.40
C CYS A 5 3.81 6.97 3.45
N LEU A 6 4.13 5.74 3.80
CA LEU A 6 3.67 4.54 3.09
C LEU A 6 2.78 3.72 4.01
N LEU A 7 1.60 3.35 3.55
CA LEU A 7 0.74 2.39 4.26
C LEU A 7 0.91 1.02 3.61
N ILE A 8 1.33 0.04 4.41
CA ILE A 8 1.51 -1.34 3.96
C ILE A 8 0.36 -2.19 4.52
N VAL A 9 -0.38 -2.84 3.63
CA VAL A 9 -1.49 -3.72 4.01
C VAL A 9 -1.11 -5.15 3.62
N GLU A 10 -0.72 -5.95 4.61
CA GLU A 10 -0.19 -7.30 4.41
C GLU A 10 -0.47 -8.14 5.66
N ASP A 11 -1.07 -9.33 5.48
CA ASP A 11 -1.42 -10.20 6.60
C ASP A 11 -0.27 -11.10 7.05
N ASP A 12 0.68 -11.41 6.18
CA ASP A 12 1.85 -12.22 6.53
C ASP A 12 2.80 -11.38 7.40
N ALA A 13 2.95 -11.77 8.66
CA ALA A 13 3.73 -11.00 9.63
C ALA A 13 5.19 -10.86 9.23
N ASP A 14 5.80 -11.91 8.70
CA ASP A 14 7.21 -11.89 8.31
C ASP A 14 7.44 -10.98 7.10
N LEU A 15 6.59 -11.10 6.09
CA LEU A 15 6.68 -10.25 4.92
C LEU A 15 6.39 -8.79 5.28
N ARG A 16 5.37 -8.55 6.11
CA ARG A 16 5.03 -7.20 6.57
C ARG A 16 6.22 -6.55 7.28
N ALA A 17 6.89 -7.29 8.16
CA ALA A 17 8.06 -6.77 8.88
C ALA A 17 9.22 -6.48 7.92
N ALA A 18 9.47 -7.36 6.98
CA ALA A 18 10.53 -7.17 6.00
C ALA A 18 10.27 -5.95 5.11
N LEU A 19 9.02 -5.78 4.67
CA LEU A 19 8.62 -4.63 3.86
C LEU A 19 8.77 -3.32 4.66
N ALA A 20 8.31 -3.32 5.90
CA ALA A 20 8.39 -2.14 6.76
C ALA A 20 9.84 -1.72 6.99
N GLU A 21 10.71 -2.68 7.27
CA GLU A 21 12.14 -2.41 7.47
C GLU A 21 12.78 -1.85 6.21
N ALA A 22 12.54 -2.49 5.07
CA ALA A 22 13.11 -2.06 3.79
C ALA A 22 12.66 -0.67 3.38
N MET A 23 11.39 -0.32 3.64
CA MET A 23 10.82 0.95 3.20
C MET A 23 11.10 2.09 4.19
N SER A 24 11.50 1.79 5.43
CA SER A 24 11.76 2.82 6.45
C SER A 24 13.06 3.57 6.23
N ASP A 25 13.98 3.03 5.43
CA ASP A 25 15.25 3.68 5.14
C ASP A 25 15.01 5.05 4.48
N GLY A 26 15.92 5.97 4.75
CA GLY A 26 15.88 7.28 4.14
C GLY A 26 14.87 8.25 4.77
N GLY A 27 14.37 7.94 5.95
CA GLY A 27 13.49 8.84 6.69
C GLY A 27 12.02 8.73 6.31
N ASN A 28 11.62 7.67 5.63
CA ASN A 28 10.22 7.44 5.29
C ASN A 28 9.43 7.01 6.52
N GLU A 29 8.19 7.48 6.62
CA GLU A 29 7.26 6.99 7.63
C GLU A 29 6.54 5.77 7.06
N VAL A 30 6.51 4.68 7.81
CA VAL A 30 5.83 3.46 7.40
C VAL A 30 4.77 3.11 8.44
N VAL A 31 3.53 2.96 7.98
CA VAL A 31 2.42 2.49 8.81
C VAL A 31 1.99 1.14 8.25
N VAL A 32 1.75 0.18 9.13
CA VAL A 32 1.37 -1.17 8.72
C VAL A 32 -0.05 -1.49 9.15
N ALA A 33 -0.73 -2.28 8.34
CA ALA A 33 -2.06 -2.81 8.65
C ALA A 33 -2.08 -4.30 8.29
N THR A 34 -2.83 -5.07 9.04
CA THR A 34 -2.87 -6.53 8.89
C THR A 34 -3.90 -7.01 7.87
N ASP A 35 -4.89 -6.17 7.57
CA ASP A 35 -5.95 -6.48 6.60
C ASP A 35 -6.66 -5.20 6.18
N GLY A 36 -7.68 -5.35 5.33
CA GLY A 36 -8.42 -4.20 4.80
C GLY A 36 -9.20 -3.43 5.87
N VAL A 37 -9.71 -4.13 6.88
CA VAL A 37 -10.45 -3.48 7.99
C VAL A 37 -9.51 -2.59 8.78
N ASP A 38 -8.35 -3.14 9.16
CA ASP A 38 -7.33 -2.40 9.90
C ASP A 38 -6.84 -1.19 9.10
N ALA A 39 -6.62 -1.37 7.79
CA ALA A 39 -6.17 -0.30 6.91
C ALA A 39 -7.18 0.85 6.85
N LEU A 40 -8.46 0.54 6.69
CA LEU A 40 -9.51 1.56 6.67
C LEU A 40 -9.59 2.31 8.00
N GLU A 41 -9.44 1.59 9.12
CA GLU A 41 -9.42 2.22 10.44
C GLU A 41 -8.26 3.20 10.58
N ARG A 42 -7.08 2.81 10.12
CA ARG A 42 -5.90 3.68 10.14
C ARG A 42 -6.15 4.97 9.37
N LEU A 43 -6.73 4.85 8.18
CA LEU A 43 -7.06 6.02 7.35
C LEU A 43 -8.10 6.91 8.03
N ARG A 44 -9.14 6.32 8.63
CA ARG A 44 -10.19 7.07 9.32
C ARG A 44 -9.67 7.80 10.55
N ARG A 45 -8.64 7.26 11.19
CA ARG A 45 -8.01 7.85 12.38
C ARG A 45 -6.98 8.93 12.06
N GLY A 46 -6.75 9.20 10.79
CA GLY A 46 -5.91 10.32 10.40
C GLY A 46 -4.61 9.99 9.69
N VAL A 47 -4.31 8.71 9.47
CA VAL A 47 -3.13 8.33 8.66
C VAL A 47 -3.34 8.85 7.23
N ARG A 48 -2.35 9.55 6.70
CA ARG A 48 -2.41 10.16 5.36
C ARG A 48 -1.21 9.72 4.54
N PRO A 49 -1.27 8.50 3.96
CA PRO A 49 -0.15 8.01 3.16
C PRO A 49 -0.09 8.72 1.81
N ALA A 50 1.11 8.81 1.27
CA ALA A 50 1.30 9.23 -0.12
C ALA A 50 1.10 8.05 -1.08
N VAL A 51 1.30 6.82 -0.59
CA VAL A 51 1.21 5.59 -1.38
C VAL A 51 0.70 4.47 -0.48
N ILE A 52 -0.12 3.58 -1.03
CA ILE A 52 -0.57 2.36 -0.35
C ILE A 52 0.02 1.15 -1.07
N LEU A 53 0.66 0.26 -0.30
CA LEU A 53 1.12 -1.03 -0.78
C LEU A 53 0.13 -2.08 -0.28
N LEU A 54 -0.57 -2.74 -1.20
CA LEU A 54 -1.74 -3.55 -0.89
C LEU A 54 -1.59 -4.98 -1.40
N ASP A 55 -1.66 -5.95 -0.48
CA ASP A 55 -1.83 -7.35 -0.84
C ASP A 55 -3.28 -7.56 -1.27
N LEU A 56 -3.49 -8.18 -2.42
CA LEU A 56 -4.86 -8.47 -2.91
C LEU A 56 -5.52 -9.63 -2.18
N ARG A 57 -4.75 -10.47 -1.48
CA ARG A 57 -5.28 -11.60 -0.71
C ARG A 57 -5.20 -11.31 0.77
N LEU A 58 -6.26 -10.75 1.31
CA LEU A 58 -6.33 -10.39 2.73
C LEU A 58 -7.49 -11.11 3.40
N PRO A 59 -7.36 -11.45 4.69
CA PRO A 59 -8.50 -11.94 5.47
C PRO A 59 -9.44 -10.79 5.81
N ARG A 60 -10.62 -11.11 6.28
CA ARG A 60 -11.71 -10.21 6.68
C ARG A 60 -12.21 -9.35 5.53
N LEU A 61 -11.48 -8.29 5.17
CA LEU A 61 -11.80 -7.46 4.02
C LEU A 61 -10.70 -7.63 2.99
N GLY A 62 -11.01 -8.23 1.85
CA GLY A 62 -10.05 -8.50 0.78
C GLY A 62 -9.58 -7.24 0.08
N GLY A 63 -8.50 -7.37 -0.70
CA GLY A 63 -7.89 -6.24 -1.39
C GLY A 63 -8.83 -5.54 -2.36
N GLN A 64 -9.64 -6.30 -3.12
CA GLN A 64 -10.60 -5.73 -4.06
C GLN A 64 -11.68 -4.93 -3.34
N GLU A 65 -12.19 -5.47 -2.23
CA GLU A 65 -13.22 -4.78 -1.44
C GLU A 65 -12.66 -3.54 -0.75
N PHE A 66 -11.42 -3.63 -0.27
CA PHE A 66 -10.72 -2.47 0.30
C PHE A 66 -10.61 -1.36 -0.75
N LEU A 67 -10.18 -1.70 -1.96
CA LEU A 67 -10.07 -0.73 -3.06
C LEU A 67 -11.42 -0.08 -3.37
N ALA A 68 -12.50 -0.86 -3.38
CA ALA A 68 -13.83 -0.33 -3.65
C ALA A 68 -14.22 0.71 -2.59
N GLN A 69 -13.95 0.43 -1.32
CA GLN A 69 -14.25 1.38 -0.24
C GLN A 69 -13.36 2.61 -0.29
N LEU A 70 -12.08 2.43 -0.63
CA LEU A 70 -11.14 3.54 -0.78
C LEU A 70 -11.60 4.49 -1.88
N ARG A 71 -11.98 3.95 -3.03
CA ARG A 71 -12.41 4.74 -4.19
C ARG A 71 -13.73 5.44 -3.98
N ALA A 72 -14.57 4.93 -3.08
CA ALA A 72 -15.87 5.53 -2.76
C ALA A 72 -15.74 6.70 -1.77
N ASP A 73 -14.60 6.89 -1.16
CA ASP A 73 -14.36 7.94 -0.17
C ASP A 73 -13.51 9.05 -0.79
N THR A 74 -14.08 10.24 -0.93
CA THR A 74 -13.42 11.36 -1.59
C THR A 74 -12.15 11.81 -0.88
N ARG A 75 -11.97 11.45 0.39
CA ARG A 75 -10.74 11.77 1.11
C ARG A 75 -9.55 10.92 0.62
N PHE A 76 -9.83 9.75 0.04
CA PHE A 76 -8.82 8.75 -0.28
C PHE A 76 -8.83 8.28 -1.73
N ASP A 77 -9.78 8.71 -2.54
CA ASP A 77 -10.00 8.19 -3.89
C ASP A 77 -8.84 8.50 -4.86
N HIS A 78 -7.99 9.44 -4.49
CA HIS A 78 -6.84 9.87 -5.29
C HIS A 78 -5.53 9.19 -4.92
N LEU A 79 -5.52 8.36 -3.87
CA LEU A 79 -4.27 7.76 -3.38
C LEU A 79 -3.75 6.70 -4.35
N PRO A 80 -2.47 6.78 -4.76
CA PRO A 80 -1.88 5.75 -5.61
C PRO A 80 -1.68 4.46 -4.86
N VAL A 81 -1.95 3.34 -5.53
CA VAL A 81 -1.86 2.01 -4.95
C VAL A 81 -0.90 1.14 -5.74
N ILE A 82 0.00 0.46 -5.03
CA ILE A 82 0.84 -0.61 -5.57
C ILE A 82 0.23 -1.91 -5.09
N THR A 83 -0.14 -2.81 -5.99
CA THR A 83 -0.70 -4.09 -5.59
C THR A 83 0.34 -5.19 -5.56
N MET A 84 0.16 -6.14 -4.65
CA MET A 84 0.97 -7.35 -4.55
C MET A 84 0.06 -8.56 -4.62
N THR A 85 0.47 -9.60 -5.32
CA THR A 85 -0.28 -10.86 -5.33
C THR A 85 0.64 -12.04 -5.62
N GLY A 86 0.37 -13.18 -4.97
CA GLY A 86 1.04 -14.43 -5.26
C GLY A 86 0.29 -15.28 -6.29
N GLY A 87 -0.87 -14.82 -6.72
CA GLY A 87 -1.73 -15.56 -7.64
C GLY A 87 -2.04 -14.76 -8.90
N THR A 88 -3.20 -15.05 -9.48
CA THR A 88 -3.65 -14.43 -10.71
C THR A 88 -4.61 -13.25 -10.47
N SER A 89 -4.90 -12.94 -9.21
CA SER A 89 -5.76 -11.81 -8.87
C SER A 89 -5.20 -10.51 -9.41
N ARG A 90 -6.07 -9.67 -9.92
CA ARG A 90 -5.65 -8.40 -10.53
C ARG A 90 -6.66 -7.31 -10.20
N ALA A 91 -6.16 -6.17 -9.78
CA ALA A 91 -6.97 -4.98 -9.59
C ALA A 91 -6.82 -4.06 -10.78
N GLU A 92 -7.91 -3.44 -11.19
CA GLU A 92 -7.93 -2.50 -12.30
C GLU A 92 -8.23 -1.09 -11.77
N GLY A 93 -7.79 -0.09 -12.52
CA GLY A 93 -8.05 1.31 -12.20
C GLY A 93 -6.81 2.19 -12.40
N ASP A 94 -7.05 3.46 -12.62
CA ASP A 94 -5.98 4.44 -12.85
C ASP A 94 -5.17 4.71 -11.58
N ASP A 95 -5.72 4.41 -10.42
CA ASP A 95 -5.03 4.53 -9.14
C ASP A 95 -4.02 3.41 -8.89
N ILE A 96 -4.07 2.33 -9.66
CA ILE A 96 -3.09 1.25 -9.58
C ILE A 96 -1.86 1.65 -10.39
N VAL A 97 -0.83 2.10 -9.71
CA VAL A 97 0.38 2.64 -10.36
C VAL A 97 1.46 1.60 -10.59
N ALA A 98 1.36 0.45 -9.92
CA ALA A 98 2.26 -0.68 -10.15
C ALA A 98 1.60 -1.96 -9.66
N ARG A 99 1.93 -3.08 -10.30
CA ARG A 99 1.46 -4.42 -9.93
C ARG A 99 2.66 -5.32 -9.78
N LEU A 100 2.83 -5.88 -8.57
CA LEU A 100 3.95 -6.75 -8.26
C LEU A 100 3.45 -8.17 -8.04
N GLN A 101 4.13 -9.12 -8.63
CA GLN A 101 3.84 -10.53 -8.40
C GLN A 101 4.85 -11.11 -7.42
N LYS A 102 4.36 -11.76 -6.39
CA LYS A 102 5.20 -12.42 -5.39
C LYS A 102 5.84 -13.68 -5.96
N PRO A 103 7.10 -13.97 -5.68
CA PRO A 103 8.04 -13.11 -4.95
C PRO A 103 8.58 -11.99 -5.85
N PHE A 104 8.83 -10.83 -5.27
CA PHE A 104 9.42 -9.70 -6.00
C PHE A 104 10.65 -9.19 -5.26
N ASP A 105 11.46 -8.40 -5.96
CA ASP A 105 12.69 -7.83 -5.39
C ASP A 105 12.34 -6.56 -4.59
N LEU A 106 12.78 -6.51 -3.34
CA LEU A 106 12.54 -5.36 -2.46
C LEU A 106 13.19 -4.07 -3.00
N GLN A 107 14.31 -4.20 -3.71
CA GLN A 107 14.96 -3.03 -4.32
C GLN A 107 14.09 -2.44 -5.41
N ASP A 108 13.45 -3.26 -6.23
CA ASP A 108 12.52 -2.80 -7.25
C ASP A 108 11.36 -2.03 -6.62
N LEU A 109 10.81 -2.55 -5.52
CA LEU A 109 9.75 -1.88 -4.80
C LEU A 109 10.21 -0.54 -4.23
N ARG A 110 11.41 -0.49 -3.65
CA ARG A 110 11.95 0.75 -3.10
C ARG A 110 12.08 1.83 -4.18
N GLU A 111 12.54 1.46 -5.35
CA GLU A 111 12.67 2.40 -6.47
C GLU A 111 11.32 2.97 -6.90
N ILE A 112 10.30 2.11 -6.96
CA ILE A 112 8.94 2.54 -7.29
C ILE A 112 8.42 3.52 -6.24
N VAL A 113 8.54 3.17 -4.96
CA VAL A 113 8.05 3.98 -3.85
C VAL A 113 8.76 5.33 -3.81
N GLU A 114 10.08 5.34 -3.93
CA GLU A 114 10.86 6.60 -3.95
C GLU A 114 10.44 7.50 -5.10
N SER A 115 10.22 6.91 -6.28
CA SER A 115 9.75 7.65 -7.45
C SER A 115 8.39 8.31 -7.19
N LEU A 116 7.48 7.60 -6.52
CA LEU A 116 6.16 8.12 -6.19
C LEU A 116 6.22 9.23 -5.15
N PHE A 117 7.09 9.09 -4.15
CA PHE A 117 7.30 10.15 -3.15
C PHE A 117 7.84 11.42 -3.81
N GLU A 118 8.79 11.28 -4.71
CA GLU A 118 9.35 12.43 -5.44
C GLU A 118 8.29 13.12 -6.30
N ALA A 119 7.44 12.34 -6.95
CA ALA A 119 6.36 12.89 -7.78
C ALA A 119 5.31 13.62 -6.94
N ALA A 120 5.11 13.20 -5.68
CA ALA A 120 4.15 13.81 -4.76
C ALA A 120 4.69 15.06 -4.05
N ALA A 121 6.00 15.27 -4.12
CA ALA A 121 6.65 16.36 -3.42
C ALA A 121 6.32 17.74 -4.03
#